data_404f089e043d7b31c79fc78ef737592a
#
_entry.id   404f089e043d7b31c79fc78ef737592a
#
_cell.length_a   1.000
_cell.length_b   1.000
_cell.length_c   1.000
_cell.angle_alpha   90.00
_cell.angle_beta   90.00
_cell.angle_gamma   90.00
#
_symmetry.space_group_name_H-M   'P 1'
#
loop_
_entity.id
_entity.type
_entity.pdbx_description
1 polymer ?
#
loop_
_entity_poly.entity_id
_entity_poly.type
_entity_poly.pdbx_seq_one_letter_code
_entity_poly.pdbx_strand_id
1 'polypeptide(L)'
;MSDDQAAYVTLGAIAMHGIRQADQQIGATVVVVGLGLVGLVTLQIAAAAGLRAIGVDIDRQKLELARANGATDAFLMSDPALKATLGEMTSGRGADAILLTAGSRKSGAVFEEVAELCRDRARVVVVGDVKMDLSRRSYFEKEIDILQSRSYGPGRYDPEYELEGKDYPIGYVRWTERRNLESYLQLVADGRFDPARLTTHRFPIEKAVEAYSLVTGEAKDEGLNVGILLDFDRTSMIEDTPPVPAVKRAVKADRIGLGLIGAGQFAKGILLPAMMESGAFALRGVSSARGLSAISVAERYGSDYGVSDSDKVLDDDNVTAVLITTRHDSHARYAIAALERGKHVFVEKPLALTAGDLAAVEAACRNSAGTLTIGFNRRFSPMVTQAAAHFADRREPLSMLYRVNAGRVPLKSEMGWVHDPTTGGGRIIGEGCHFIDTFQAISGATPVEISAVAANPRRATLSGDDTVSFTIGFDDGSIGTVHYWANGDPSYPKEYMEVFGGERAAILNNFRQLDLVAGGKSKRTKSLSSDKGYNAEARAFAQACRTGEPSIALESLLATTRATFAVKEVLCGLSSSMDTENG
;
A
#
# COMPACT_ATOMS: atom_id res chain seq x y z
N MET A 1 -15.30 29.23 -7.17
CA MET A 1 -14.45 28.32 -7.95
C MET A 1 -15.30 27.17 -8.48
N SER A 2 -15.18 26.82 -9.75
CA SER A 2 -15.87 25.69 -10.36
C SER A 2 -15.04 24.39 -10.25
N ASP A 3 -15.70 23.23 -10.49
CA ASP A 3 -14.98 21.94 -10.57
C ASP A 3 -13.92 21.94 -11.67
N ASP A 4 -14.23 22.57 -12.82
CA ASP A 4 -13.28 22.74 -13.91
C ASP A 4 -12.00 23.47 -13.49
N GLN A 5 -12.17 24.57 -12.76
CA GLN A 5 -11.03 25.32 -12.23
C GLN A 5 -10.23 24.51 -11.21
N ALA A 6 -10.92 23.73 -10.36
CA ALA A 6 -10.29 22.87 -9.37
C ALA A 6 -9.53 21.68 -9.99
N ALA A 7 -10.00 21.15 -11.13
CA ALA A 7 -9.35 20.03 -11.81
C ALA A 7 -7.89 20.31 -12.23
N TYR A 8 -7.53 21.59 -12.41
CA TYR A 8 -6.17 22.00 -12.76
C TYR A 8 -5.23 22.17 -11.55
N VAL A 9 -5.68 21.92 -10.32
CA VAL A 9 -4.92 22.26 -9.10
C VAL A 9 -3.53 21.63 -9.04
N THR A 10 -3.38 20.36 -9.43
CA THR A 10 -2.08 19.67 -9.43
C THR A 10 -1.11 20.31 -10.42
N LEU A 11 -1.59 20.60 -11.65
CA LEU A 11 -0.77 21.26 -12.68
C LEU A 11 -0.44 22.69 -12.28
N GLY A 12 -1.39 23.38 -11.63
CA GLY A 12 -1.17 24.69 -11.05
C GLY A 12 -0.11 24.68 -9.95
N ALA A 13 -0.09 23.69 -9.08
CA ALA A 13 0.96 23.55 -8.07
C ALA A 13 2.35 23.26 -8.68
N ILE A 14 2.41 22.50 -9.78
CA ILE A 14 3.67 22.32 -10.56
C ILE A 14 4.16 23.66 -11.10
N ALA A 15 3.28 24.43 -11.73
CA ALA A 15 3.61 25.76 -12.27
C ALA A 15 4.07 26.73 -11.15
N MET A 16 3.37 26.74 -10.01
CA MET A 16 3.75 27.55 -8.84
C MET A 16 5.10 27.17 -8.28
N HIS A 17 5.42 25.88 -8.20
CA HIS A 17 6.72 25.43 -7.73
C HIS A 17 7.83 25.92 -8.67
N GLY A 18 7.63 25.82 -9.99
CA GLY A 18 8.56 26.37 -10.98
C GLY A 18 8.79 27.86 -10.81
N ILE A 19 7.72 28.66 -10.65
CA ILE A 19 7.81 30.11 -10.44
C ILE A 19 8.57 30.43 -9.14
N ARG A 20 8.31 29.69 -8.05
CA ARG A 20 9.02 29.88 -6.78
C ARG A 20 10.49 29.53 -6.85
N GLN A 21 10.85 28.52 -7.63
CA GLN A 21 12.26 28.19 -7.92
C GLN A 21 12.96 29.31 -8.72
N ALA A 22 12.23 29.98 -9.61
CA ALA A 22 12.76 31.13 -10.34
C ALA A 22 13.09 32.31 -9.41
N ASP A 23 12.40 32.44 -8.25
CA ASP A 23 12.66 33.42 -7.17
C ASP A 23 12.73 34.86 -7.69
N GLN A 24 11.76 35.25 -8.54
CA GLN A 24 11.73 36.56 -9.16
C GLN A 24 10.79 37.52 -8.40
N GLN A 25 11.14 38.79 -8.39
CA GLN A 25 10.37 39.84 -7.74
C GLN A 25 9.37 40.48 -8.72
N ILE A 26 8.34 41.17 -8.17
CA ILE A 26 7.35 41.91 -8.95
C ILE A 26 8.06 42.82 -9.98
N GLY A 27 7.57 42.81 -11.21
CA GLY A 27 8.12 43.59 -12.32
C GLY A 27 9.30 42.94 -13.08
N ALA A 28 9.82 41.80 -12.59
CA ALA A 28 10.82 41.04 -13.34
C ALA A 28 10.25 40.48 -14.65
N THR A 29 11.13 40.30 -15.65
CA THR A 29 10.78 39.74 -16.95
C THR A 29 11.14 38.24 -16.98
N VAL A 30 10.12 37.39 -17.17
CA VAL A 30 10.29 35.93 -17.27
C VAL A 30 9.88 35.45 -18.65
N VAL A 31 10.58 34.44 -19.15
CA VAL A 31 10.22 33.77 -20.42
C VAL A 31 9.74 32.34 -20.09
N VAL A 32 8.56 31.96 -20.57
CA VAL A 32 8.04 30.60 -20.46
C VAL A 32 8.21 29.90 -21.81
N VAL A 33 9.05 28.89 -21.85
CA VAL A 33 9.37 28.12 -23.06
C VAL A 33 8.62 26.81 -23.06
N GLY A 34 7.75 26.64 -24.06
CA GLY A 34 6.81 25.52 -24.16
C GLY A 34 5.42 25.88 -23.64
N LEU A 35 4.51 26.19 -24.55
CA LEU A 35 3.14 26.63 -24.26
C LEU A 35 2.13 25.47 -24.32
N GLY A 36 2.51 24.33 -23.76
CA GLY A 36 1.58 23.27 -23.38
C GLY A 36 0.77 23.71 -22.16
N LEU A 37 -0.07 22.83 -21.64
CA LEU A 37 -0.97 23.13 -20.52
C LEU A 37 -0.22 23.71 -19.30
N VAL A 38 0.89 23.07 -18.87
CA VAL A 38 1.68 23.57 -17.74
C VAL A 38 2.28 24.95 -18.03
N GLY A 39 2.78 25.18 -19.25
CA GLY A 39 3.33 26.48 -19.63
C GLY A 39 2.30 27.60 -19.65
N LEU A 40 1.10 27.35 -20.16
CA LEU A 40 0.02 28.33 -20.18
C LEU A 40 -0.51 28.64 -18.75
N VAL A 41 -0.62 27.64 -17.89
CA VAL A 41 -0.93 27.85 -16.47
C VAL A 41 0.20 28.65 -15.80
N THR A 42 1.46 28.37 -16.12
CA THR A 42 2.62 29.14 -15.61
C THR A 42 2.54 30.60 -16.01
N LEU A 43 2.16 30.91 -17.26
CA LEU A 43 1.97 32.30 -17.72
C LEU A 43 0.88 33.02 -16.93
N GLN A 44 -0.29 32.39 -16.72
CA GLN A 44 -1.37 32.97 -15.94
C GLN A 44 -0.91 33.30 -14.49
N ILE A 45 -0.22 32.37 -13.85
CA ILE A 45 0.28 32.54 -12.48
C ILE A 45 1.37 33.62 -12.42
N ALA A 46 2.30 33.64 -13.38
CA ALA A 46 3.34 34.64 -13.46
C ALA A 46 2.75 36.07 -13.60
N ALA A 47 1.76 36.23 -14.49
CA ALA A 47 1.03 37.49 -14.65
C ALA A 47 0.29 37.87 -13.36
N ALA A 48 -0.40 36.94 -12.70
CA ALA A 48 -1.07 37.16 -11.42
C ALA A 48 -0.10 37.55 -10.30
N ALA A 49 1.16 37.09 -10.36
CA ALA A 49 2.24 37.44 -9.44
C ALA A 49 2.90 38.81 -9.77
N GLY A 50 2.48 39.49 -10.82
CA GLY A 50 3.02 40.81 -11.22
C GLY A 50 4.34 40.71 -12.00
N LEU A 51 4.64 39.57 -12.60
CA LEU A 51 5.79 39.39 -13.50
C LEU A 51 5.40 39.76 -14.94
N ARG A 52 6.36 40.24 -15.72
CA ARG A 52 6.19 40.44 -17.16
C ARG A 52 6.54 39.11 -17.85
N ALA A 53 5.52 38.36 -18.26
CA ALA A 53 5.68 37.00 -18.79
C ALA A 53 5.62 36.99 -20.31
N ILE A 54 6.66 36.50 -20.97
CA ILE A 54 6.73 36.26 -22.42
C ILE A 54 6.58 34.77 -22.67
N GLY A 55 5.64 34.40 -23.53
CA GLY A 55 5.44 33.03 -23.98
C GLY A 55 6.29 32.70 -25.21
N VAL A 56 6.89 31.50 -25.24
CA VAL A 56 7.64 31.01 -26.40
C VAL A 56 7.27 29.56 -26.71
N ASP A 57 6.92 29.30 -27.98
CA ASP A 57 6.67 27.93 -28.49
C ASP A 57 7.13 27.78 -29.93
N ILE A 58 7.06 26.57 -30.44
CA ILE A 58 7.26 26.26 -31.87
C ILE A 58 5.95 26.27 -32.66
N ASP A 59 4.80 26.26 -31.95
CA ASP A 59 3.47 26.19 -32.49
C ASP A 59 2.79 27.57 -32.44
N ARG A 60 2.48 28.12 -33.61
CA ARG A 60 1.85 29.44 -33.74
C ARG A 60 0.47 29.55 -33.10
N GLN A 61 -0.34 28.48 -33.10
CA GLN A 61 -1.68 28.52 -32.51
C GLN A 61 -1.66 28.74 -31.00
N LYS A 62 -0.63 28.27 -30.31
CA LYS A 62 -0.45 28.44 -28.87
C LYS A 62 -0.07 29.87 -28.46
N LEU A 63 0.52 30.64 -29.37
CA LEU A 63 0.91 32.01 -29.09
C LEU A 63 -0.31 32.92 -28.88
N GLU A 64 -1.37 32.74 -29.65
CA GLU A 64 -2.61 33.51 -29.51
C GLU A 64 -3.29 33.16 -28.18
N LEU A 65 -3.32 31.86 -27.84
CA LEU A 65 -3.86 31.41 -26.56
C LEU A 65 -3.05 31.96 -25.38
N ALA A 66 -1.73 32.05 -25.49
CA ALA A 66 -0.87 32.61 -24.46
C ALA A 66 -1.18 34.10 -24.25
N ARG A 67 -1.30 34.91 -25.33
CA ARG A 67 -1.66 36.33 -25.25
C ARG A 67 -3.04 36.53 -24.60
N ALA A 68 -4.02 35.70 -24.96
CA ALA A 68 -5.37 35.75 -24.37
C ALA A 68 -5.41 35.34 -22.88
N ASN A 69 -4.34 34.68 -22.38
CA ASN A 69 -4.30 34.10 -21.04
C ASN A 69 -3.15 34.65 -20.16
N GLY A 70 -2.76 35.92 -20.33
CA GLY A 70 -1.90 36.62 -19.39
C GLY A 70 -0.44 36.80 -19.82
N ALA A 71 -0.03 36.30 -20.98
CA ALA A 71 1.27 36.64 -21.53
C ALA A 71 1.33 38.14 -21.89
N THR A 72 2.42 38.83 -21.54
CA THR A 72 2.69 40.20 -21.98
C THR A 72 2.86 40.23 -23.49
N ASP A 73 3.52 39.22 -24.05
CA ASP A 73 3.59 38.90 -25.47
C ASP A 73 3.97 37.42 -25.67
N ALA A 74 3.90 36.93 -26.92
CA ALA A 74 4.26 35.55 -27.23
C ALA A 74 4.88 35.44 -28.65
N PHE A 75 5.90 34.60 -28.79
CA PHE A 75 6.70 34.48 -30.00
C PHE A 75 7.00 33.04 -30.36
N LEU A 76 7.23 32.78 -31.65
CA LEU A 76 7.95 31.57 -32.04
C LEU A 76 9.41 31.64 -31.56
N MET A 77 9.98 30.52 -31.17
CA MET A 77 11.39 30.46 -30.75
C MET A 77 12.33 30.97 -31.86
N SER A 78 11.97 30.73 -33.12
CA SER A 78 12.74 31.18 -34.30
C SER A 78 12.46 32.63 -34.71
N ASP A 79 11.54 33.35 -34.05
CA ASP A 79 11.17 34.69 -34.44
C ASP A 79 12.21 35.71 -33.98
N PRO A 80 12.87 36.48 -34.90
CA PRO A 80 13.82 37.52 -34.52
C PRO A 80 13.22 38.61 -33.61
N ALA A 81 11.91 38.84 -33.69
CA ALA A 81 11.21 39.81 -32.86
C ALA A 81 11.28 39.45 -31.37
N LEU A 82 11.39 38.17 -31.01
CA LEU A 82 11.56 37.72 -29.63
C LEU A 82 12.74 38.44 -28.92
N LYS A 83 13.92 38.39 -29.54
CA LYS A 83 15.14 39.01 -28.96
C LYS A 83 15.04 40.54 -28.95
N ALA A 84 14.45 41.13 -29.98
CA ALA A 84 14.25 42.58 -30.07
C ALA A 84 13.30 43.07 -28.95
N THR A 85 12.12 42.47 -28.83
CA THR A 85 11.13 42.82 -27.79
C THR A 85 11.68 42.59 -26.39
N LEU A 86 12.35 41.44 -26.15
CA LEU A 86 12.98 41.16 -24.87
C LEU A 86 14.06 42.18 -24.54
N GLY A 87 14.86 42.58 -25.53
CA GLY A 87 15.88 43.65 -25.40
C GLY A 87 15.24 44.99 -25.03
N GLU A 88 14.18 45.40 -25.69
CA GLU A 88 13.44 46.63 -25.37
C GLU A 88 12.88 46.60 -23.95
N MET A 89 12.18 45.52 -23.57
CA MET A 89 11.58 45.34 -22.26
C MET A 89 12.59 45.33 -21.11
N THR A 90 13.82 44.92 -21.37
CA THR A 90 14.85 44.73 -20.35
C THR A 90 16.03 45.68 -20.48
N SER A 91 15.92 46.68 -21.35
CA SER A 91 17.03 47.62 -21.68
C SER A 91 18.31 46.87 -22.10
N GLY A 92 18.16 45.87 -22.95
CA GLY A 92 19.26 45.08 -23.52
C GLY A 92 19.81 43.98 -22.60
N ARG A 93 19.31 43.84 -21.37
CA ARG A 93 19.86 42.88 -20.39
C ARG A 93 19.49 41.42 -20.65
N GLY A 94 18.29 41.13 -21.13
CA GLY A 94 17.72 39.80 -21.25
C GLY A 94 16.77 39.43 -20.09
N ALA A 95 16.24 38.21 -20.12
CA ALA A 95 15.28 37.71 -19.15
C ALA A 95 15.91 37.50 -17.76
N ASP A 96 15.17 37.83 -16.70
CA ASP A 96 15.53 37.57 -15.31
C ASP A 96 15.48 36.08 -14.97
N ALA A 97 14.48 35.36 -15.51
CA ALA A 97 14.43 33.93 -15.44
C ALA A 97 13.74 33.31 -16.66
N ILE A 98 14.02 32.04 -16.88
CA ILE A 98 13.34 31.22 -17.88
C ILE A 98 12.71 30.01 -17.20
N LEU A 99 11.43 29.75 -17.50
CA LEU A 99 10.68 28.59 -17.06
C LEU A 99 10.54 27.66 -18.26
N LEU A 100 11.33 26.57 -18.27
CA LEU A 100 11.35 25.61 -19.37
C LEU A 100 10.32 24.52 -19.10
N THR A 101 9.14 24.68 -19.68
CA THR A 101 7.97 23.78 -19.53
C THR A 101 7.77 22.86 -20.75
N ALA A 102 8.61 22.99 -21.76
CA ALA A 102 8.59 22.13 -22.95
C ALA A 102 8.95 20.69 -22.61
N GLY A 103 8.40 19.73 -23.37
CA GLY A 103 8.78 18.32 -23.34
C GLY A 103 9.60 17.97 -24.59
N SER A 104 10.87 17.63 -24.44
CA SER A 104 11.73 17.17 -25.55
C SER A 104 12.78 16.18 -25.05
N ARG A 105 12.45 14.90 -25.10
CA ARG A 105 13.40 13.83 -24.73
C ARG A 105 14.48 13.55 -25.79
N LYS A 106 14.32 14.07 -27.01
CA LYS A 106 15.19 13.75 -28.15
C LYS A 106 16.35 14.75 -28.34
N SER A 107 16.15 15.98 -27.93
CA SER A 107 17.14 17.06 -28.18
C SER A 107 17.25 18.00 -27.00
N GLY A 108 18.47 18.39 -26.64
CA GLY A 108 18.79 19.44 -25.67
C GLY A 108 19.10 20.81 -26.33
N ALA A 109 18.88 20.97 -27.65
CA ALA A 109 19.20 22.21 -28.37
C ALA A 109 18.53 23.47 -27.79
N VAL A 110 17.36 23.31 -27.17
CA VAL A 110 16.61 24.39 -26.50
C VAL A 110 17.45 25.09 -25.42
N PHE A 111 18.42 24.43 -24.80
CA PHE A 111 19.25 25.04 -23.76
C PHE A 111 20.17 26.13 -24.30
N GLU A 112 20.68 26.00 -25.54
CA GLU A 112 21.48 27.04 -26.16
C GLU A 112 20.64 28.28 -26.47
N GLU A 113 19.44 28.07 -27.07
CA GLU A 113 18.50 29.15 -27.37
C GLU A 113 18.08 29.90 -26.11
N VAL A 114 17.79 29.13 -25.02
CA VAL A 114 17.43 29.67 -23.72
C VAL A 114 18.55 30.50 -23.11
N ALA A 115 19.82 30.05 -23.17
CA ALA A 115 20.93 30.77 -22.61
C ALA A 115 21.16 32.13 -23.29
N GLU A 116 20.85 32.24 -24.59
CA GLU A 116 20.95 33.52 -25.34
C GLU A 116 19.92 34.54 -24.83
N LEU A 117 18.72 34.10 -24.41
CA LEU A 117 17.67 34.97 -23.88
C LEU A 117 17.92 35.45 -22.45
N CYS A 118 18.78 34.78 -21.70
CA CYS A 118 19.07 35.08 -20.30
C CYS A 118 19.95 36.35 -20.15
N ARG A 119 19.67 37.15 -19.10
CA ARG A 119 20.66 38.11 -18.59
C ARG A 119 21.80 37.41 -17.84
N ASP A 120 22.80 38.15 -17.43
CA ASP A 120 23.80 37.68 -16.49
C ASP A 120 23.11 37.29 -15.16
N ARG A 121 23.52 36.15 -14.60
CA ARG A 121 22.98 35.58 -13.34
C ARG A 121 21.47 35.34 -13.38
N ALA A 122 20.94 35.01 -14.54
CA ALA A 122 19.54 34.59 -14.66
C ALA A 122 19.36 33.18 -14.11
N ARG A 123 18.11 32.80 -13.84
CA ARG A 123 17.73 31.43 -13.47
C ARG A 123 17.00 30.72 -14.59
N VAL A 124 17.44 29.54 -14.93
CA VAL A 124 16.72 28.63 -15.82
C VAL A 124 16.12 27.50 -14.99
N VAL A 125 14.81 27.48 -14.88
CA VAL A 125 14.06 26.47 -14.10
C VAL A 125 13.49 25.43 -15.06
N VAL A 126 13.96 24.19 -14.94
CA VAL A 126 13.52 23.07 -15.76
C VAL A 126 12.30 22.43 -15.08
N VAL A 127 11.12 22.62 -15.67
CA VAL A 127 9.84 22.08 -15.20
C VAL A 127 9.41 20.89 -16.06
N GLY A 128 9.62 21.00 -17.39
CA GLY A 128 9.28 19.97 -18.36
C GLY A 128 10.31 18.84 -18.44
N ASP A 129 9.94 17.77 -19.12
CA ASP A 129 10.80 16.61 -19.35
C ASP A 129 11.65 16.83 -20.62
N VAL A 130 12.81 17.45 -20.47
CA VAL A 130 13.74 17.74 -21.56
C VAL A 130 15.07 17.02 -21.37
N LYS A 131 15.69 16.61 -22.50
CA LYS A 131 17.05 16.09 -22.45
C LYS A 131 18.00 17.23 -22.04
N MET A 132 18.71 17.05 -20.94
CA MET A 132 19.69 18.01 -20.45
C MET A 132 21.03 17.79 -21.14
N ASP A 133 21.20 18.45 -22.30
CA ASP A 133 22.41 18.43 -23.08
C ASP A 133 22.78 19.89 -23.35
N LEU A 134 23.65 20.45 -22.54
CA LEU A 134 23.94 21.88 -22.51
C LEU A 134 25.45 22.16 -22.61
N SER A 135 25.81 23.22 -23.33
CA SER A 135 27.16 23.71 -23.42
C SER A 135 27.55 24.46 -22.16
N ARG A 136 28.66 24.05 -21.55
CA ARG A 136 29.21 24.78 -20.39
C ARG A 136 29.46 26.27 -20.70
N ARG A 137 29.90 26.59 -21.92
CA ARG A 137 30.33 27.94 -22.28
C ARG A 137 29.21 28.97 -22.11
N SER A 138 28.06 28.74 -22.73
CA SER A 138 26.93 29.67 -22.74
C SER A 138 26.42 30.00 -21.33
N TYR A 139 26.42 29.00 -20.43
CA TYR A 139 25.99 29.16 -19.05
C TYR A 139 27.08 29.74 -18.15
N PHE A 140 28.32 29.39 -18.39
CA PHE A 140 29.46 29.88 -17.62
C PHE A 140 29.73 31.38 -17.83
N GLU A 141 29.66 31.86 -19.09
CA GLU A 141 29.94 33.27 -19.41
C GLU A 141 28.97 34.23 -18.74
N LYS A 142 27.72 33.82 -18.51
CA LYS A 142 26.66 34.62 -17.85
C LYS A 142 26.40 34.22 -16.41
N GLU A 143 27.10 33.25 -15.83
CA GLU A 143 26.82 32.68 -14.49
C GLU A 143 25.34 32.29 -14.33
N ILE A 144 24.73 31.58 -15.29
CA ILE A 144 23.33 31.20 -15.26
C ILE A 144 23.14 30.01 -14.31
N ASP A 145 22.19 30.14 -13.34
CA ASP A 145 21.76 29.05 -12.49
C ASP A 145 20.77 28.12 -13.23
N ILE A 146 20.99 26.80 -13.13
CA ILE A 146 20.03 25.81 -13.63
C ILE A 146 19.43 25.06 -12.45
N LEU A 147 18.11 25.13 -12.33
CA LEU A 147 17.36 24.56 -11.24
C LEU A 147 16.35 23.51 -11.75
N GLN A 148 16.24 22.39 -11.05
CA GLN A 148 15.22 21.37 -11.33
C GLN A 148 13.97 21.65 -10.51
N SER A 149 12.82 21.78 -11.17
CA SER A 149 11.53 21.86 -10.49
C SER A 149 10.92 20.47 -10.37
N ARG A 150 10.98 19.89 -9.15
CA ARG A 150 10.51 18.54 -8.90
C ARG A 150 9.02 18.54 -8.60
N SER A 151 8.20 18.17 -9.61
CA SER A 151 6.74 18.02 -9.46
C SER A 151 6.11 19.29 -8.84
N TYR A 152 5.23 19.17 -7.86
CA TYR A 152 4.54 20.28 -7.21
C TYR A 152 5.17 20.71 -5.87
N GLY A 153 6.43 20.34 -5.65
CA GLY A 153 7.28 20.93 -4.61
C GLY A 153 7.65 19.99 -3.46
N PRO A 154 8.28 20.53 -2.41
CA PRO A 154 8.71 19.79 -1.23
C PRO A 154 7.56 19.03 -0.57
N GLY A 155 7.82 17.80 -0.17
CA GLY A 155 6.83 16.83 0.33
C GLY A 155 6.58 15.72 -0.69
N ARG A 156 6.65 16.02 -1.98
CA ARG A 156 6.44 15.04 -3.04
C ARG A 156 7.54 13.98 -3.02
N TYR A 157 7.12 12.69 -3.01
CA TYR A 157 7.96 11.51 -2.86
C TYR A 157 8.65 11.38 -1.49
N ASP A 158 8.18 12.10 -0.48
CA ASP A 158 8.55 11.88 0.91
C ASP A 158 7.43 11.07 1.60
N PRO A 159 7.68 9.79 1.95
CA PRO A 159 6.65 8.95 2.56
C PRO A 159 6.13 9.49 3.91
N GLU A 160 6.97 10.17 4.69
CA GLU A 160 6.53 10.76 5.95
C GLU A 160 5.53 11.90 5.72
N TYR A 161 5.76 12.69 4.67
CA TYR A 161 4.85 13.77 4.31
C TYR A 161 3.56 13.26 3.64
N GLU A 162 3.68 12.42 2.58
CA GLU A 162 2.54 12.00 1.76
C GLU A 162 1.66 10.92 2.43
N LEU A 163 2.26 9.99 3.19
CA LEU A 163 1.53 8.84 3.73
C LEU A 163 1.24 8.97 5.23
N GLU A 164 2.13 9.62 5.99
CA GLU A 164 1.97 9.79 7.43
C GLU A 164 1.42 11.17 7.82
N GLY A 165 1.27 12.10 6.87
CA GLY A 165 0.74 13.44 7.10
C GLY A 165 1.64 14.36 7.93
N LYS A 166 2.96 14.05 8.02
CA LYS A 166 3.93 14.85 8.75
C LYS A 166 4.41 16.01 7.90
N ASP A 167 3.93 17.20 8.25
CA ASP A 167 4.34 18.42 7.55
C ASP A 167 5.72 18.91 8.00
N TYR A 168 6.43 19.58 7.09
CA TYR A 168 7.69 20.26 7.43
C TYR A 168 7.45 21.51 8.27
N PRO A 169 8.38 21.84 9.19
CA PRO A 169 8.31 23.09 9.94
C PRO A 169 8.22 24.30 8.99
N ILE A 170 7.16 25.08 9.09
CA ILE A 170 6.84 26.16 8.13
C ILE A 170 7.95 27.22 8.02
N GLY A 171 8.71 27.45 9.10
CA GLY A 171 9.84 28.37 9.11
C GLY A 171 11.02 27.93 8.25
N TYR A 172 11.14 26.63 7.93
CA TYR A 172 12.21 26.07 7.12
C TYR A 172 11.76 25.71 5.71
N VAL A 173 10.51 25.23 5.55
CA VAL A 173 9.94 24.89 4.25
C VAL A 173 8.60 25.58 4.10
N ARG A 174 8.63 26.83 3.61
CA ARG A 174 7.41 27.66 3.48
C ARG A 174 6.42 27.08 2.48
N TRP A 175 6.89 26.52 1.36
CA TRP A 175 6.08 26.09 0.23
C TRP A 175 6.25 24.60 -0.03
N THR A 176 5.43 23.81 0.69
CA THR A 176 5.27 22.38 0.44
C THR A 176 4.27 22.14 -0.69
N GLU A 177 4.16 20.91 -1.18
CA GLU A 177 3.17 20.53 -2.20
C GLU A 177 1.75 20.95 -1.76
N ARG A 178 1.33 20.65 -0.53
CA ARG A 178 0.03 21.02 0.01
C ARG A 178 -0.18 22.54 -0.01
N ARG A 179 0.80 23.31 0.44
CA ARG A 179 0.71 24.78 0.46
C ARG A 179 0.73 25.39 -0.93
N ASN A 180 1.33 24.68 -1.92
CA ASN A 180 1.24 25.05 -3.32
C ASN A 180 -0.17 24.80 -3.87
N LEU A 181 -0.80 23.66 -3.54
CA LEU A 181 -2.19 23.37 -3.90
C LEU A 181 -3.14 24.40 -3.28
N GLU A 182 -3.02 24.67 -1.98
CA GLU A 182 -3.83 25.66 -1.25
C GLU A 182 -3.68 27.06 -1.85
N SER A 183 -2.45 27.48 -2.17
CA SER A 183 -2.15 28.79 -2.75
C SER A 183 -2.74 28.93 -4.17
N TYR A 184 -2.70 27.88 -4.97
CA TYR A 184 -3.33 27.85 -6.28
C TYR A 184 -4.85 28.05 -6.16
N LEU A 185 -5.51 27.24 -5.32
CA LEU A 185 -6.95 27.31 -5.12
C LEU A 185 -7.39 28.70 -4.62
N GLN A 186 -6.59 29.30 -3.73
CA GLN A 186 -6.87 30.67 -3.24
C GLN A 186 -6.81 31.70 -4.37
N LEU A 187 -5.77 31.67 -5.21
CA LEU A 187 -5.64 32.64 -6.30
C LEU A 187 -6.75 32.49 -7.36
N VAL A 188 -7.20 31.25 -7.62
CA VAL A 188 -8.35 31.01 -8.50
C VAL A 188 -9.64 31.51 -7.87
N ALA A 189 -9.86 31.23 -6.58
CA ALA A 189 -11.03 31.70 -5.84
C ALA A 189 -11.12 33.24 -5.78
N ASP A 190 -9.96 33.91 -5.68
CA ASP A 190 -9.84 35.37 -5.71
C ASP A 190 -10.00 35.95 -7.14
N GLY A 191 -10.22 35.13 -8.15
CA GLY A 191 -10.37 35.54 -9.55
C GLY A 191 -9.09 36.11 -10.17
N ARG A 192 -7.92 35.80 -9.64
CA ARG A 192 -6.64 36.34 -10.14
C ARG A 192 -6.27 35.77 -11.50
N PHE A 193 -6.71 34.57 -11.80
CA PHE A 193 -6.61 33.91 -13.10
C PHE A 193 -7.67 32.80 -13.23
N ASP A 194 -7.89 32.32 -14.46
CA ASP A 194 -8.90 31.33 -14.77
C ASP A 194 -8.33 30.20 -15.65
N PRO A 195 -7.93 29.07 -15.09
CA PRO A 195 -7.36 27.95 -15.83
C PRO A 195 -8.40 27.22 -16.70
N ALA A 196 -9.69 27.35 -16.38
CA ALA A 196 -10.74 26.70 -17.18
C ALA A 196 -10.79 27.23 -18.63
N ARG A 197 -10.29 28.44 -18.89
CA ARG A 197 -10.11 29.00 -20.26
C ARG A 197 -9.13 28.21 -21.13
N LEU A 198 -8.33 27.35 -20.53
CA LEU A 198 -7.39 26.47 -21.22
C LEU A 198 -8.00 25.13 -21.63
N THR A 199 -9.25 24.86 -21.22
CA THR A 199 -9.97 23.64 -21.60
C THR A 199 -10.34 23.67 -23.07
N THR A 200 -9.75 22.80 -23.86
CA THR A 200 -10.03 22.67 -25.29
C THR A 200 -10.98 21.52 -25.59
N HIS A 201 -10.96 20.46 -24.76
CA HIS A 201 -11.75 19.25 -24.97
C HIS A 201 -12.40 18.77 -23.69
N ARG A 202 -13.56 18.12 -23.86
CA ARG A 202 -14.26 17.41 -22.79
C ARG A 202 -14.69 16.05 -23.29
N PHE A 203 -14.47 15.04 -22.48
CA PHE A 203 -14.90 13.69 -22.74
C PHE A 203 -15.62 13.13 -21.51
N PRO A 204 -16.73 12.40 -21.69
CA PRO A 204 -17.25 11.58 -20.61
C PRO A 204 -16.20 10.51 -20.23
N ILE A 205 -16.20 10.08 -18.97
CA ILE A 205 -15.18 9.15 -18.45
C ILE A 205 -15.10 7.83 -19.24
N GLU A 206 -16.23 7.38 -19.80
CA GLU A 206 -16.32 6.18 -20.65
C GLU A 206 -15.47 6.30 -21.93
N LYS A 207 -15.18 7.53 -22.36
CA LYS A 207 -14.34 7.86 -23.52
C LYS A 207 -12.90 8.27 -23.14
N ALA A 208 -12.47 7.94 -21.92
CA ALA A 208 -11.12 8.30 -21.45
C ALA A 208 -10.01 7.81 -22.38
N VAL A 209 -10.16 6.63 -23.02
CA VAL A 209 -9.17 6.10 -23.97
C VAL A 209 -9.03 7.01 -25.20
N GLU A 210 -10.14 7.55 -25.71
CA GLU A 210 -10.14 8.52 -26.82
C GLU A 210 -9.41 9.82 -26.40
N ALA A 211 -9.70 10.31 -25.19
CA ALA A 211 -9.04 11.49 -24.63
C ALA A 211 -7.52 11.30 -24.49
N TYR A 212 -7.09 10.14 -23.97
CA TYR A 212 -5.65 9.81 -23.84
C TYR A 212 -4.95 9.67 -25.19
N SER A 213 -5.63 9.17 -26.24
CA SER A 213 -5.04 9.06 -27.58
C SER A 213 -4.72 10.44 -28.19
N LEU A 214 -5.47 11.49 -27.84
CA LEU A 214 -5.13 12.87 -28.19
C LEU A 214 -3.88 13.37 -27.43
N VAL A 215 -3.78 13.05 -26.12
CA VAL A 215 -2.64 13.44 -25.30
C VAL A 215 -1.34 12.79 -25.78
N THR A 216 -1.41 11.50 -26.17
CA THR A 216 -0.24 10.74 -26.66
C THR A 216 0.13 11.07 -28.10
N GLY A 217 -0.75 11.76 -28.85
CA GLY A 217 -0.58 12.06 -30.26
C GLY A 217 -0.84 10.86 -31.18
N GLU A 218 -1.45 9.80 -30.69
CA GLU A 218 -1.91 8.64 -31.48
C GLU A 218 -3.13 9.00 -32.34
N ALA A 219 -4.05 9.79 -31.79
CA ALA A 219 -5.10 10.42 -32.54
C ALA A 219 -4.67 11.85 -32.93
N LYS A 220 -5.05 12.28 -34.15
CA LYS A 220 -4.88 13.66 -34.62
C LYS A 220 -6.22 14.35 -34.58
N ASP A 221 -6.27 15.50 -33.93
CA ASP A 221 -7.35 16.46 -34.06
C ASP A 221 -6.83 17.65 -34.88
N GLU A 222 -7.70 18.26 -35.70
CA GLU A 222 -7.37 19.46 -36.50
C GLU A 222 -7.27 20.72 -35.62
N GLY A 223 -7.71 20.62 -34.33
CA GLY A 223 -7.74 21.70 -33.36
C GLY A 223 -6.54 21.75 -32.43
N LEU A 224 -6.52 22.78 -31.59
CA LEU A 224 -5.52 22.97 -30.57
C LEU A 224 -5.83 22.09 -29.33
N ASN A 225 -4.95 21.14 -29.04
CA ASN A 225 -5.06 20.26 -27.86
C ASN A 225 -4.25 20.81 -26.71
N VAL A 226 -4.90 21.34 -25.66
CA VAL A 226 -4.25 21.90 -24.45
C VAL A 226 -4.81 21.29 -23.18
N GLY A 227 -5.97 21.74 -22.74
CA GLY A 227 -6.66 21.24 -21.56
C GLY A 227 -7.74 20.25 -21.94
N ILE A 228 -7.62 19.01 -21.46
CA ILE A 228 -8.61 17.96 -21.69
C ILE A 228 -9.19 17.57 -20.35
N LEU A 229 -10.51 17.71 -20.19
CA LEU A 229 -11.22 17.30 -18.98
C LEU A 229 -12.02 16.02 -19.24
N LEU A 230 -12.05 15.15 -18.23
CA LEU A 230 -12.93 13.99 -18.17
C LEU A 230 -14.10 14.33 -17.24
N ASP A 231 -15.30 14.24 -17.78
CA ASP A 231 -16.53 14.50 -17.03
C ASP A 231 -17.07 13.19 -16.45
N PHE A 232 -17.36 13.21 -15.15
CA PHE A 232 -18.00 12.11 -14.45
C PHE A 232 -19.49 12.44 -14.26
N ASP A 233 -20.38 11.56 -14.72
CA ASP A 233 -21.79 11.72 -14.45
C ASP A 233 -22.08 11.44 -12.97
N ARG A 234 -22.46 12.50 -12.24
CA ARG A 234 -22.80 12.41 -10.81
C ARG A 234 -24.10 11.64 -10.54
N THR A 235 -24.98 11.54 -11.54
CA THR A 235 -26.24 10.80 -11.39
C THR A 235 -26.03 9.29 -11.50
N SER A 236 -25.01 8.84 -12.23
CA SER A 236 -24.64 7.44 -12.37
C SER A 236 -23.81 6.89 -11.18
N MET A 237 -23.34 7.75 -10.28
CA MET A 237 -22.53 7.31 -9.12
C MET A 237 -23.33 6.59 -8.03
N ILE A 238 -24.65 6.50 -8.14
CA ILE A 238 -25.55 5.84 -7.18
C ILE A 238 -26.04 4.49 -7.72
N GLU A 239 -25.96 4.24 -9.02
CA GLU A 239 -26.23 2.92 -9.56
C GLU A 239 -24.95 2.09 -9.57
N ASP A 240 -25.01 0.95 -8.91
CA ASP A 240 -23.99 -0.09 -8.85
C ASP A 240 -23.20 -0.18 -10.14
N THR A 241 -21.90 0.15 -10.07
CA THR A 241 -20.98 -0.16 -11.17
C THR A 241 -21.12 -1.64 -11.46
N PRO A 242 -21.61 -2.05 -12.65
CA PRO A 242 -21.69 -3.46 -12.94
C PRO A 242 -20.30 -4.05 -12.78
N PRO A 243 -20.15 -5.21 -12.13
CA PRO A 243 -18.88 -5.88 -12.01
C PRO A 243 -18.30 -6.02 -13.42
N VAL A 244 -17.03 -5.63 -13.61
CA VAL A 244 -16.35 -5.84 -14.89
C VAL A 244 -16.53 -7.31 -15.25
N PRO A 245 -17.21 -7.66 -16.33
CA PRO A 245 -17.49 -9.04 -16.66
C PRO A 245 -16.16 -9.73 -16.97
N ALA A 246 -15.64 -10.47 -16.01
CA ALA A 246 -14.57 -11.40 -16.27
C ALA A 246 -15.10 -12.46 -17.25
N VAL A 247 -14.26 -12.86 -18.18
CA VAL A 247 -14.60 -13.87 -19.19
C VAL A 247 -15.14 -15.11 -18.47
N LYS A 248 -16.44 -15.40 -18.59
CA LYS A 248 -17.08 -16.57 -17.99
C LYS A 248 -16.36 -17.82 -18.51
N ARG A 249 -15.43 -18.36 -17.75
CA ARG A 249 -14.92 -19.71 -17.97
C ARG A 249 -15.88 -20.69 -17.31
N ALA A 250 -16.33 -21.70 -18.04
CA ALA A 250 -17.13 -22.77 -17.49
C ALA A 250 -16.36 -23.44 -16.33
N VAL A 251 -16.84 -23.24 -15.11
CA VAL A 251 -16.26 -23.86 -13.91
C VAL A 251 -16.86 -25.24 -13.73
N LYS A 252 -16.03 -26.24 -13.44
CA LYS A 252 -16.50 -27.58 -13.09
C LYS A 252 -17.42 -27.49 -11.86
N ALA A 253 -18.57 -28.15 -11.92
CA ALA A 253 -19.65 -28.07 -10.93
C ALA A 253 -19.28 -28.58 -9.50
N ASP A 254 -18.08 -29.15 -9.31
CA ASP A 254 -17.61 -29.76 -8.07
C ASP A 254 -16.66 -28.88 -7.24
N ARG A 255 -16.40 -27.62 -7.65
CA ARG A 255 -15.49 -26.72 -6.95
C ARG A 255 -16.22 -25.80 -5.99
N ILE A 256 -15.59 -25.58 -4.84
CA ILE A 256 -16.05 -24.64 -3.82
C ILE A 256 -15.93 -23.21 -4.36
N GLY A 257 -17.02 -22.43 -4.36
CA GLY A 257 -17.01 -21.02 -4.73
C GLY A 257 -16.28 -20.19 -3.69
N LEU A 258 -15.11 -19.65 -4.02
CA LEU A 258 -14.28 -18.85 -3.11
C LEU A 258 -14.46 -17.36 -3.39
N GLY A 259 -14.76 -16.58 -2.35
CA GLY A 259 -14.66 -15.12 -2.35
C GLY A 259 -13.38 -14.67 -1.66
N LEU A 260 -12.69 -13.67 -2.19
CA LEU A 260 -11.52 -13.06 -1.56
C LEU A 260 -11.86 -11.65 -1.07
N ILE A 261 -11.62 -11.40 0.22
CA ILE A 261 -11.71 -10.07 0.84
C ILE A 261 -10.31 -9.64 1.28
N GLY A 262 -9.75 -8.64 0.58
CA GLY A 262 -8.38 -8.18 0.79
C GLY A 262 -7.36 -8.75 -0.21
N ALA A 263 -7.12 -8.05 -1.31
CA ALA A 263 -6.17 -8.44 -2.36
C ALA A 263 -4.74 -7.89 -2.10
N GLY A 264 -4.21 -8.10 -0.88
CA GLY A 264 -2.87 -7.69 -0.47
C GLY A 264 -1.74 -8.58 -1.04
N GLN A 265 -0.48 -8.21 -0.74
CA GLN A 265 0.70 -8.95 -1.24
C GLN A 265 0.74 -10.41 -0.72
N PHE A 266 0.38 -10.62 0.55
CA PHE A 266 0.35 -11.94 1.15
C PHE A 266 -0.70 -12.85 0.50
N ALA A 267 -1.90 -12.31 0.25
CA ALA A 267 -2.94 -13.01 -0.48
C ALA A 267 -2.47 -13.42 -1.89
N LYS A 268 -1.90 -12.47 -2.64
CA LYS A 268 -1.44 -12.68 -4.03
C LYS A 268 -0.25 -13.63 -4.15
N GLY A 269 0.67 -13.58 -3.20
CA GLY A 269 1.94 -14.29 -3.27
C GLY A 269 1.93 -15.67 -2.63
N ILE A 270 1.06 -15.93 -1.67
CA ILE A 270 1.11 -17.14 -0.84
C ILE A 270 -0.24 -17.86 -0.76
N LEU A 271 -1.27 -17.22 -0.18
CA LEU A 271 -2.51 -17.93 0.14
C LEU A 271 -3.35 -18.29 -1.08
N LEU A 272 -3.62 -17.32 -1.94
CA LEU A 272 -4.42 -17.57 -3.14
C LEU A 272 -3.77 -18.60 -4.08
N PRO A 273 -2.44 -18.55 -4.33
CA PRO A 273 -1.75 -19.65 -5.00
C PRO A 273 -1.97 -21.01 -4.35
N ALA A 274 -1.83 -21.13 -3.02
CA ALA A 274 -2.03 -22.38 -2.28
C ALA A 274 -3.49 -22.89 -2.39
N MET A 275 -4.47 -21.99 -2.29
CA MET A 275 -5.88 -22.33 -2.49
C MET A 275 -6.14 -22.86 -3.91
N MET A 276 -5.62 -22.17 -4.94
CA MET A 276 -5.80 -22.59 -6.33
C MET A 276 -5.06 -23.87 -6.68
N GLU A 277 -3.84 -24.08 -6.14
CA GLU A 277 -3.06 -25.31 -6.33
C GLU A 277 -3.75 -26.54 -5.74
N SER A 278 -4.55 -26.37 -4.69
CA SER A 278 -5.36 -27.46 -4.13
C SER A 278 -6.36 -28.05 -5.13
N GLY A 279 -6.70 -27.32 -6.19
CA GLY A 279 -7.69 -27.69 -7.20
C GLY A 279 -9.15 -27.69 -6.71
N ALA A 280 -9.37 -27.43 -5.41
CA ALA A 280 -10.68 -27.53 -4.78
C ALA A 280 -11.54 -26.26 -4.96
N PHE A 281 -10.94 -25.11 -5.17
CA PHE A 281 -11.61 -23.82 -5.19
C PHE A 281 -11.75 -23.25 -6.60
N ALA A 282 -12.80 -22.46 -6.79
CA ALA A 282 -12.99 -21.57 -7.92
C ALA A 282 -13.20 -20.16 -7.39
N LEU A 283 -12.31 -19.22 -7.73
CA LEU A 283 -12.44 -17.84 -7.33
C LEU A 283 -13.64 -17.20 -8.05
N ARG A 284 -14.65 -16.74 -7.30
CA ARG A 284 -15.89 -16.13 -7.83
C ARG A 284 -15.85 -14.63 -7.77
N GLY A 285 -15.52 -14.07 -6.61
CA GLY A 285 -15.47 -12.64 -6.38
C GLY A 285 -14.22 -12.23 -5.63
N VAL A 286 -13.74 -11.03 -5.92
CA VAL A 286 -12.59 -10.41 -5.24
C VAL A 286 -12.99 -9.02 -4.79
N SER A 287 -12.77 -8.69 -3.52
CA SER A 287 -12.89 -7.31 -3.03
C SER A 287 -11.59 -6.79 -2.42
N SER A 288 -11.36 -5.51 -2.59
CA SER A 288 -10.23 -4.79 -1.97
C SER A 288 -10.55 -3.31 -1.91
N ALA A 289 -10.18 -2.63 -0.83
CA ALA A 289 -10.36 -1.18 -0.66
C ALA A 289 -9.80 -0.36 -1.85
N ARG A 290 -8.76 -0.88 -2.53
CA ARG A 290 -8.31 -0.36 -3.83
C ARG A 290 -8.88 -1.26 -4.92
N GLY A 291 -9.97 -0.85 -5.57
CA GLY A 291 -10.66 -1.63 -6.60
C GLY A 291 -9.74 -2.18 -7.70
N LEU A 292 -8.73 -1.42 -8.14
CA LEU A 292 -7.73 -1.87 -9.12
C LEU A 292 -7.00 -3.16 -8.69
N SER A 293 -6.72 -3.32 -7.39
CA SER A 293 -6.09 -4.54 -6.87
C SER A 293 -7.03 -5.74 -6.96
N ALA A 294 -8.33 -5.53 -6.75
CA ALA A 294 -9.34 -6.57 -6.88
C ALA A 294 -9.49 -7.00 -8.35
N ILE A 295 -9.58 -6.04 -9.27
CA ILE A 295 -9.67 -6.29 -10.72
C ILE A 295 -8.46 -7.09 -11.21
N SER A 296 -7.24 -6.67 -10.89
CA SER A 296 -6.01 -7.35 -11.29
C SER A 296 -5.95 -8.82 -10.81
N VAL A 297 -6.44 -9.11 -9.60
CA VAL A 297 -6.51 -10.49 -9.09
C VAL A 297 -7.63 -11.26 -9.78
N ALA A 298 -8.79 -10.65 -10.00
CA ALA A 298 -9.91 -11.26 -10.69
C ALA A 298 -9.51 -11.71 -12.11
N GLU A 299 -8.85 -10.84 -12.87
CA GLU A 299 -8.34 -11.15 -14.20
C GLU A 299 -7.31 -12.29 -14.19
N ARG A 300 -6.33 -12.21 -13.28
CA ARG A 300 -5.25 -13.20 -13.17
C ARG A 300 -5.76 -14.61 -12.89
N TYR A 301 -6.76 -14.75 -12.03
CA TYR A 301 -7.27 -16.05 -11.58
C TYR A 301 -8.59 -16.44 -12.23
N GLY A 302 -9.15 -15.60 -13.14
CA GLY A 302 -10.39 -15.87 -13.85
C GLY A 302 -11.61 -15.84 -12.94
N SER A 303 -11.65 -14.90 -11.99
CA SER A 303 -12.80 -14.62 -11.14
C SER A 303 -13.93 -13.97 -11.92
N ASP A 304 -15.16 -14.12 -11.47
CA ASP A 304 -16.33 -13.56 -12.16
C ASP A 304 -16.37 -12.03 -12.05
N TYR A 305 -15.80 -11.44 -10.97
CA TYR A 305 -15.72 -9.99 -10.78
C TYR A 305 -14.64 -9.56 -9.77
N GLY A 306 -14.22 -8.26 -9.89
CA GLY A 306 -13.40 -7.56 -8.91
C GLY A 306 -14.06 -6.23 -8.53
N VAL A 307 -14.22 -5.96 -7.22
CA VAL A 307 -14.95 -4.81 -6.68
C VAL A 307 -14.24 -4.15 -5.49
N SER A 308 -14.67 -2.95 -5.12
CA SER A 308 -14.23 -2.30 -3.87
C SER A 308 -15.15 -2.62 -2.69
N ASP A 309 -16.39 -2.99 -2.95
CA ASP A 309 -17.40 -3.32 -1.95
C ASP A 309 -17.32 -4.81 -1.58
N SER A 310 -17.06 -5.09 -0.29
CA SER A 310 -16.96 -6.47 0.22
C SER A 310 -18.33 -7.13 0.40
N ASP A 311 -19.40 -6.37 0.59
CA ASP A 311 -20.73 -6.93 0.75
C ASP A 311 -21.21 -7.64 -0.53
N LYS A 312 -20.80 -7.17 -1.71
CA LYS A 312 -21.05 -7.87 -2.98
C LYS A 312 -20.46 -9.29 -3.02
N VAL A 313 -19.30 -9.51 -2.39
CA VAL A 313 -18.69 -10.84 -2.29
C VAL A 313 -19.42 -11.68 -1.23
N LEU A 314 -19.82 -11.04 -0.13
CA LEU A 314 -20.54 -11.71 0.96
C LEU A 314 -21.97 -12.10 0.58
N ASP A 315 -22.63 -11.31 -0.25
CA ASP A 315 -24.03 -11.55 -0.67
C ASP A 315 -24.15 -12.42 -1.93
N ASP A 316 -23.02 -12.77 -2.60
CA ASP A 316 -23.04 -13.64 -3.77
C ASP A 316 -23.32 -15.10 -3.39
N ASP A 317 -24.42 -15.66 -3.89
CA ASP A 317 -24.83 -17.06 -3.66
C ASP A 317 -23.83 -18.08 -4.22
N ASN A 318 -23.04 -17.70 -5.25
CA ASN A 318 -22.00 -18.57 -5.82
C ASN A 318 -20.72 -18.61 -4.93
N VAL A 319 -20.61 -17.73 -3.95
CA VAL A 319 -19.54 -17.71 -2.96
C VAL A 319 -20.00 -18.50 -1.73
N THR A 320 -19.48 -19.71 -1.56
CA THR A 320 -19.80 -20.58 -0.40
C THR A 320 -18.71 -20.56 0.66
N ALA A 321 -17.51 -20.10 0.31
CA ALA A 321 -16.37 -19.92 1.21
C ALA A 321 -15.72 -18.56 1.00
N VAL A 322 -15.24 -17.94 2.08
CA VAL A 322 -14.60 -16.61 2.05
C VAL A 322 -13.19 -16.68 2.62
N LEU A 323 -12.23 -16.14 1.89
CA LEU A 323 -10.83 -15.95 2.30
C LEU A 323 -10.63 -14.48 2.70
N ILE A 324 -10.36 -14.22 3.98
CA ILE A 324 -10.19 -12.88 4.55
C ILE A 324 -8.71 -12.64 4.82
N THR A 325 -8.13 -11.63 4.15
CA THR A 325 -6.70 -11.29 4.19
C THR A 325 -6.48 -9.78 4.23
N THR A 326 -7.36 -9.09 4.91
CA THR A 326 -7.33 -7.64 5.13
C THR A 326 -6.29 -7.24 6.19
N ARG A 327 -6.34 -6.02 6.71
CA ARG A 327 -5.62 -5.65 7.94
C ARG A 327 -6.33 -6.26 9.16
N HIS A 328 -5.59 -6.41 10.25
CA HIS A 328 -6.03 -7.15 11.43
C HIS A 328 -7.31 -6.60 12.06
N ASP A 329 -7.50 -5.27 12.06
CA ASP A 329 -8.66 -4.55 12.61
C ASP A 329 -10.00 -4.94 11.97
N SER A 330 -9.98 -5.51 10.77
CA SER A 330 -11.20 -5.85 10.04
C SER A 330 -11.47 -7.36 9.97
N HIS A 331 -10.57 -8.22 10.48
CA HIS A 331 -10.71 -9.66 10.42
C HIS A 331 -11.98 -10.18 11.11
N ALA A 332 -12.21 -9.78 12.36
CA ALA A 332 -13.39 -10.18 13.13
C ALA A 332 -14.69 -9.75 12.45
N ARG A 333 -14.76 -8.50 12.00
CA ARG A 333 -15.95 -7.95 11.32
C ARG A 333 -16.32 -8.74 10.08
N TYR A 334 -15.36 -9.03 9.21
CA TYR A 334 -15.65 -9.79 7.99
C TYR A 334 -15.90 -11.28 8.27
N ALA A 335 -15.25 -11.87 9.28
CA ALA A 335 -15.50 -13.24 9.70
C ALA A 335 -16.95 -13.39 10.21
N ILE A 336 -17.42 -12.47 11.08
CA ILE A 336 -18.79 -12.43 11.58
C ILE A 336 -19.78 -12.31 10.41
N ALA A 337 -19.58 -11.32 9.54
CA ALA A 337 -20.48 -11.05 8.43
C ALA A 337 -20.61 -12.23 7.44
N ALA A 338 -19.52 -12.99 7.23
CA ALA A 338 -19.52 -14.19 6.39
C ALA A 338 -20.22 -15.37 7.09
N LEU A 339 -19.96 -15.58 8.40
CA LEU A 339 -20.59 -16.63 9.21
C LEU A 339 -22.10 -16.42 9.33
N GLU A 340 -22.57 -15.20 9.56
CA GLU A 340 -24.01 -14.85 9.60
C GLU A 340 -24.73 -15.18 8.29
N ARG A 341 -23.99 -15.17 7.16
CA ARG A 341 -24.50 -15.59 5.85
C ARG A 341 -24.31 -17.10 5.57
N GLY A 342 -23.93 -17.87 6.60
CA GLY A 342 -23.72 -19.33 6.51
C GLY A 342 -22.53 -19.76 5.66
N LYS A 343 -21.59 -18.85 5.35
CA LYS A 343 -20.42 -19.15 4.54
C LYS A 343 -19.29 -19.77 5.38
N HIS A 344 -18.51 -20.66 4.77
CA HIS A 344 -17.26 -21.14 5.37
C HIS A 344 -16.21 -20.03 5.35
N VAL A 345 -15.50 -19.84 6.44
CA VAL A 345 -14.55 -18.73 6.60
C VAL A 345 -13.14 -19.24 6.79
N PHE A 346 -12.23 -18.75 5.96
CA PHE A 346 -10.81 -18.72 6.25
C PHE A 346 -10.39 -17.28 6.52
N VAL A 347 -9.92 -17.01 7.72
CA VAL A 347 -9.41 -15.69 8.09
C VAL A 347 -7.94 -15.76 8.46
N GLU A 348 -7.15 -14.82 7.93
CA GLU A 348 -5.76 -14.69 8.38
C GLU A 348 -5.70 -14.30 9.86
N LYS A 349 -4.61 -14.71 10.47
CA LYS A 349 -4.33 -14.36 11.88
C LYS A 349 -3.93 -12.86 12.00
N PRO A 350 -4.15 -12.23 13.12
CA PRO A 350 -4.93 -12.68 14.26
C PRO A 350 -6.43 -12.64 13.95
N LEU A 351 -7.21 -13.50 14.59
CA LEU A 351 -8.67 -13.53 14.40
C LEU A 351 -9.33 -12.22 14.84
N ALA A 352 -8.88 -11.68 15.97
CA ALA A 352 -9.43 -10.48 16.58
C ALA A 352 -8.32 -9.68 17.29
N LEU A 353 -8.57 -8.41 17.56
CA LEU A 353 -7.68 -7.53 18.32
C LEU A 353 -8.15 -7.32 19.76
N THR A 354 -9.41 -7.58 20.06
CA THR A 354 -10.03 -7.38 21.38
C THR A 354 -10.79 -8.63 21.85
N ALA A 355 -10.95 -8.77 23.17
CA ALA A 355 -11.77 -9.83 23.74
C ALA A 355 -13.25 -9.72 23.33
N GLY A 356 -13.77 -8.49 23.16
CA GLY A 356 -15.13 -8.24 22.68
C GLY A 356 -15.35 -8.75 21.25
N ASP A 357 -14.41 -8.48 20.35
CA ASP A 357 -14.47 -8.99 18.97
C ASP A 357 -14.37 -10.52 18.93
N LEU A 358 -13.52 -11.11 19.79
CA LEU A 358 -13.39 -12.56 19.89
C LEU A 358 -14.69 -13.20 20.35
N ALA A 359 -15.35 -12.65 21.38
CA ALA A 359 -16.64 -13.13 21.85
C ALA A 359 -17.75 -13.02 20.78
N ALA A 360 -17.75 -11.95 20.00
CA ALA A 360 -18.69 -11.78 18.89
C ALA A 360 -18.45 -12.81 17.77
N VAL A 361 -17.19 -13.10 17.42
CA VAL A 361 -16.86 -14.18 16.47
C VAL A 361 -17.28 -15.54 17.01
N GLU A 362 -17.03 -15.83 18.28
CA GLU A 362 -17.49 -17.08 18.93
C GLU A 362 -19.00 -17.26 18.81
N ALA A 363 -19.76 -16.21 19.13
CA ALA A 363 -21.23 -16.23 19.01
C ALA A 363 -21.69 -16.46 17.56
N ALA A 364 -21.06 -15.81 16.59
CA ALA A 364 -21.34 -16.00 15.16
C ALA A 364 -21.03 -17.44 14.71
N CYS A 365 -19.90 -18.01 15.14
CA CYS A 365 -19.54 -19.41 14.83
C CYS A 365 -20.58 -20.42 15.36
N ARG A 366 -21.02 -20.25 16.63
CA ARG A 366 -21.99 -21.15 17.25
C ARG A 366 -23.38 -21.11 16.58
N ASN A 367 -23.72 -20.02 15.94
CA ASN A 367 -25.01 -19.80 15.26
C ASN A 367 -24.94 -20.03 13.73
N SER A 368 -23.75 -20.29 13.17
CA SER A 368 -23.54 -20.44 11.73
C SER A 368 -23.56 -21.89 11.27
N ALA A 369 -24.06 -22.14 10.06
CA ALA A 369 -23.83 -23.41 9.35
C ALA A 369 -22.43 -23.50 8.70
N GLY A 370 -21.73 -22.38 8.58
CA GLY A 370 -20.36 -22.31 8.05
C GLY A 370 -19.31 -22.66 9.10
N THR A 371 -18.14 -23.08 8.66
CA THR A 371 -16.99 -23.39 9.52
C THR A 371 -15.99 -22.23 9.56
N LEU A 372 -15.30 -22.06 10.68
CA LEU A 372 -14.18 -21.11 10.82
C LEU A 372 -12.84 -21.83 10.75
N THR A 373 -11.92 -21.30 9.95
CA THR A 373 -10.50 -21.64 9.93
C THR A 373 -9.69 -20.35 10.11
N ILE A 374 -8.71 -20.36 11.02
CA ILE A 374 -7.74 -19.26 11.17
C ILE A 374 -6.43 -19.70 10.52
N GLY A 375 -5.73 -18.79 9.87
CA GLY A 375 -4.45 -19.00 9.19
C GLY A 375 -3.30 -19.46 10.09
N PHE A 376 -3.50 -20.54 10.85
CA PHE A 376 -2.48 -21.16 11.69
C PHE A 376 -1.71 -22.22 10.91
N ASN A 377 -1.07 -21.80 9.85
CA ASN A 377 -0.40 -22.64 8.86
C ASN A 377 0.63 -23.61 9.44
N ARG A 378 1.36 -23.24 10.53
CA ARG A 378 2.48 -24.03 11.05
C ARG A 378 2.07 -25.41 11.53
N ARG A 379 0.88 -25.55 12.12
CA ARG A 379 0.36 -26.87 12.55
C ARG A 379 0.21 -27.87 11.40
N PHE A 380 0.00 -27.36 10.18
CA PHE A 380 -0.12 -28.18 8.96
C PHE A 380 1.23 -28.45 8.27
N SER A 381 2.34 -27.90 8.79
CA SER A 381 3.66 -28.22 8.25
C SER A 381 3.97 -29.71 8.41
N PRO A 382 4.49 -30.38 7.37
CA PRO A 382 4.86 -31.79 7.47
C PRO A 382 5.82 -32.11 8.62
N MET A 383 6.70 -31.15 8.97
CA MET A 383 7.64 -31.34 10.09
C MET A 383 6.95 -31.20 11.45
N VAL A 384 6.00 -30.29 11.60
CA VAL A 384 5.22 -30.16 12.85
C VAL A 384 4.29 -31.35 13.03
N THR A 385 3.63 -31.81 11.96
CA THR A 385 2.79 -33.01 12.00
C THR A 385 3.60 -34.25 12.40
N GLN A 386 4.84 -34.41 11.89
CA GLN A 386 5.73 -35.49 12.30
C GLN A 386 6.16 -35.37 13.77
N ALA A 387 6.43 -34.15 14.24
CA ALA A 387 6.76 -33.91 15.65
C ALA A 387 5.56 -34.24 16.56
N ALA A 388 4.35 -33.80 16.21
CA ALA A 388 3.13 -34.16 16.96
C ALA A 388 2.90 -35.68 17.02
N ALA A 389 3.05 -36.37 15.88
CA ALA A 389 2.93 -37.83 15.84
C ALA A 389 4.01 -38.53 16.67
N HIS A 390 5.21 -37.94 16.81
CA HIS A 390 6.30 -38.50 17.63
C HIS A 390 5.95 -38.53 19.13
N PHE A 391 5.05 -37.68 19.60
CA PHE A 391 4.61 -37.58 21.00
C PHE A 391 3.16 -38.04 21.22
N ALA A 392 2.48 -38.58 20.20
CA ALA A 392 1.03 -38.87 20.29
C ALA A 392 0.65 -39.87 21.39
N ASP A 393 1.55 -40.83 21.70
CA ASP A 393 1.35 -41.91 22.71
C ASP A 393 2.06 -41.62 24.03
N ARG A 394 2.49 -40.36 24.25
CA ARG A 394 3.16 -39.96 25.49
C ARG A 394 2.24 -40.08 26.72
N ARG A 395 2.83 -40.31 27.87
CA ARG A 395 2.15 -40.33 29.17
C ARG A 395 2.61 -39.23 30.11
N GLU A 396 3.58 -38.46 29.71
CA GLU A 396 4.21 -37.40 30.48
C GLU A 396 3.98 -36.03 29.81
N PRO A 397 3.94 -34.95 30.58
CA PRO A 397 3.91 -33.59 30.05
C PRO A 397 5.11 -33.30 29.14
N LEU A 398 4.92 -32.37 28.20
CA LEU A 398 5.98 -31.88 27.32
C LEU A 398 6.64 -30.61 27.86
N SER A 399 7.95 -30.50 27.63
CA SER A 399 8.69 -29.26 27.74
C SER A 399 9.03 -28.75 26.35
N MET A 400 8.55 -27.56 25.99
CA MET A 400 8.65 -27.03 24.63
C MET A 400 9.33 -25.67 24.64
N LEU A 401 10.23 -25.44 23.70
CA LEU A 401 10.89 -24.16 23.45
C LEU A 401 10.69 -23.74 22.01
N TYR A 402 10.32 -22.49 21.78
CA TYR A 402 10.26 -21.90 20.46
C TYR A 402 11.03 -20.58 20.42
N ARG A 403 12.12 -20.51 19.65
CA ARG A 403 12.89 -19.28 19.47
C ARG A 403 12.59 -18.71 18.07
N VAL A 404 12.22 -17.44 18.03
CA VAL A 404 11.92 -16.68 16.82
C VAL A 404 12.86 -15.50 16.69
N ASN A 405 13.70 -15.50 15.68
CA ASN A 405 14.45 -14.31 15.25
C ASN A 405 13.56 -13.52 14.30
N ALA A 406 12.70 -12.66 14.86
CA ALA A 406 11.60 -12.06 14.13
C ALA A 406 12.05 -10.95 13.16
N GLY A 407 13.19 -10.31 13.45
CA GLY A 407 13.67 -9.13 12.74
C GLY A 407 12.84 -7.88 13.07
N ARG A 408 13.46 -6.72 12.89
CA ARG A 408 12.83 -5.43 13.13
C ARG A 408 11.83 -5.09 12.04
N VAL A 409 10.68 -4.57 12.43
CA VAL A 409 9.76 -3.84 11.54
C VAL A 409 9.87 -2.37 11.96
N PRO A 410 10.45 -1.49 11.14
CA PRO A 410 10.55 -0.08 11.48
C PRO A 410 9.14 0.54 11.63
N LEU A 411 8.93 1.37 12.66
CA LEU A 411 7.66 2.06 12.89
C LEU A 411 7.22 2.91 11.68
N LYS A 412 8.20 3.48 10.99
CA LYS A 412 8.02 4.33 9.80
C LYS A 412 8.19 3.56 8.48
N SER A 413 7.67 2.35 8.38
CA SER A 413 7.67 1.55 7.15
C SER A 413 6.25 1.23 6.69
N GLU A 414 6.09 0.75 5.46
CA GLU A 414 4.80 0.25 4.97
C GLU A 414 4.16 -0.81 5.89
N MET A 415 4.99 -1.52 6.65
CA MET A 415 4.56 -2.52 7.63
C MET A 415 4.43 -1.95 9.05
N GLY A 416 4.71 -0.67 9.27
CA GLY A 416 4.68 -0.02 10.59
C GLY A 416 3.31 -0.10 11.29
N TRP A 417 2.25 -0.22 10.52
CA TRP A 417 0.88 -0.39 11.01
C TRP A 417 0.69 -1.59 11.95
N VAL A 418 1.55 -2.61 11.86
CA VAL A 418 1.48 -3.78 12.76
C VAL A 418 1.72 -3.43 14.23
N HIS A 419 2.39 -2.30 14.50
CA HIS A 419 2.64 -1.80 15.85
C HIS A 419 1.47 -0.94 16.40
N ASP A 420 0.59 -0.45 15.53
CA ASP A 420 -0.57 0.33 15.95
C ASP A 420 -1.56 -0.56 16.73
N PRO A 421 -1.94 -0.19 17.98
CA PRO A 421 -2.80 -1.02 18.80
C PRO A 421 -4.19 -1.26 18.22
N THR A 422 -4.70 -0.33 17.41
CA THR A 422 -6.06 -0.37 16.86
C THR A 422 -6.13 -1.06 15.50
N THR A 423 -5.06 -1.00 14.69
CA THR A 423 -5.03 -1.58 13.34
C THR A 423 -4.28 -2.91 13.30
N GLY A 424 -3.12 -2.99 13.98
CA GLY A 424 -2.22 -4.15 13.96
C GLY A 424 -2.26 -4.99 15.24
N GLY A 425 -2.59 -4.39 16.38
CA GLY A 425 -2.61 -5.03 17.69
C GLY A 425 -1.23 -5.19 18.35
N GLY A 426 -0.14 -4.90 17.63
CA GLY A 426 1.24 -5.17 18.04
C GLY A 426 1.76 -6.52 17.55
N ARG A 427 3.06 -6.73 17.71
CA ARG A 427 3.76 -7.91 17.16
C ARG A 427 3.33 -9.22 17.85
N ILE A 428 3.01 -9.20 19.13
CA ILE A 428 2.58 -10.41 19.86
C ILE A 428 1.20 -10.83 19.40
N ILE A 429 0.23 -9.92 19.30
CA ILE A 429 -1.10 -10.23 18.76
C ILE A 429 -0.98 -10.73 17.31
N GLY A 430 -0.20 -10.04 16.48
CA GLY A 430 -0.07 -10.36 15.06
C GLY A 430 0.72 -11.64 14.74
N GLU A 431 1.65 -12.09 15.60
CA GLU A 431 2.50 -13.25 15.31
C GLU A 431 2.59 -14.28 16.44
N GLY A 432 2.45 -13.89 17.71
CA GLY A 432 2.58 -14.77 18.88
C GLY A 432 1.63 -15.96 18.84
N CYS A 433 0.42 -15.74 18.32
CA CYS A 433 -0.61 -16.76 18.14
C CYS A 433 -0.12 -17.99 17.34
N HIS A 434 0.77 -17.82 16.38
CA HIS A 434 1.33 -18.95 15.60
C HIS A 434 2.11 -19.95 16.45
N PHE A 435 2.87 -19.47 17.43
CA PHE A 435 3.74 -20.31 18.25
C PHE A 435 2.94 -21.00 19.34
N ILE A 436 1.95 -20.32 19.91
CA ILE A 436 0.97 -20.90 20.85
C ILE A 436 0.20 -22.02 20.16
N ASP A 437 -0.32 -21.76 18.97
CA ASP A 437 -1.03 -22.75 18.15
C ASP A 437 -0.16 -23.96 17.81
N THR A 438 1.13 -23.75 17.48
CA THR A 438 2.06 -24.83 17.21
C THR A 438 2.25 -25.72 18.44
N PHE A 439 2.36 -25.15 19.64
CA PHE A 439 2.44 -25.92 20.86
C PHE A 439 1.18 -26.72 21.15
N GLN A 440 -0.01 -26.13 20.95
CA GLN A 440 -1.29 -26.88 21.05
C GLN A 440 -1.35 -28.03 20.03
N ALA A 441 -0.88 -27.81 18.80
CA ALA A 441 -0.89 -28.86 17.78
C ALA A 441 0.02 -30.05 18.14
N ILE A 442 1.12 -29.83 18.87
CA ILE A 442 2.06 -30.87 19.29
C ILE A 442 1.62 -31.53 20.60
N SER A 443 1.17 -30.75 21.58
CA SER A 443 0.77 -31.26 22.89
C SER A 443 -0.64 -31.86 22.91
N GLY A 444 -1.55 -31.34 22.08
CA GLY A 444 -2.97 -31.62 22.13
C GLY A 444 -3.67 -30.97 23.35
N ALA A 445 -2.96 -30.09 24.09
CA ALA A 445 -3.38 -29.53 25.35
C ALA A 445 -3.76 -28.05 25.20
N THR A 446 -4.55 -27.52 26.15
CA THR A 446 -5.08 -26.15 26.16
C THR A 446 -4.23 -25.24 27.03
N PRO A 447 -3.87 -24.02 26.62
CA PRO A 447 -3.21 -23.01 27.46
C PRO A 447 -4.08 -22.62 28.68
N VAL A 448 -3.49 -22.59 29.88
CA VAL A 448 -4.20 -22.26 31.15
C VAL A 448 -3.46 -21.23 32.01
N GLU A 449 -2.15 -21.07 31.81
CA GLU A 449 -1.34 -20.14 32.59
C GLU A 449 -0.34 -19.41 31.69
N ILE A 450 -0.13 -18.11 31.93
CA ILE A 450 0.77 -17.28 31.15
C ILE A 450 1.69 -16.47 32.07
N SER A 451 2.97 -16.47 31.75
CA SER A 451 3.94 -15.50 32.27
C SER A 451 4.73 -14.88 31.12
N ALA A 452 5.06 -13.59 31.21
CA ALA A 452 5.74 -12.89 30.13
C ALA A 452 6.65 -11.77 30.64
N VAL A 453 7.74 -11.52 29.92
CA VAL A 453 8.65 -10.41 30.16
C VAL A 453 9.14 -9.85 28.82
N ALA A 454 9.14 -8.53 28.71
CA ALA A 454 9.69 -7.81 27.56
C ALA A 454 11.08 -7.25 27.87
N ALA A 455 11.94 -7.21 26.86
CA ALA A 455 13.16 -6.42 26.93
C ALA A 455 12.79 -4.94 26.98
N ASN A 456 13.16 -4.25 28.04
CA ASN A 456 12.86 -2.83 28.23
C ASN A 456 13.83 -1.97 27.42
N PRO A 457 13.39 -1.31 26.34
CA PRO A 457 14.27 -0.48 25.53
C PRO A 457 14.59 0.82 26.27
N ARG A 458 15.84 1.02 26.65
CA ARG A 458 16.33 2.32 27.15
C ARG A 458 16.34 3.41 26.06
N ARG A 459 16.02 3.08 24.81
CA ARG A 459 15.93 3.97 23.65
C ARG A 459 14.56 3.83 22.99
N ALA A 460 13.91 4.94 22.70
CA ALA A 460 12.57 5.05 22.13
C ALA A 460 12.39 4.50 20.68
N THR A 461 13.35 3.72 20.18
CA THR A 461 13.33 3.17 18.80
C THR A 461 12.79 1.75 18.71
N LEU A 462 12.41 1.13 19.82
CA LEU A 462 11.85 -0.22 19.87
C LEU A 462 10.44 -0.16 20.46
N SER A 463 9.51 -0.89 19.84
CA SER A 463 8.21 -1.17 20.43
C SER A 463 8.39 -2.07 21.66
N GLY A 464 7.63 -1.83 22.72
CA GLY A 464 7.74 -2.61 23.97
C GLY A 464 7.31 -4.07 23.85
N ASP A 465 6.73 -4.48 22.71
CA ASP A 465 6.18 -5.81 22.47
C ASP A 465 6.84 -6.59 21.31
N ASP A 466 8.00 -6.15 20.82
CA ASP A 466 8.68 -6.82 19.71
C ASP A 466 9.93 -7.65 20.11
N THR A 467 10.31 -7.62 21.38
CA THR A 467 11.38 -8.45 21.95
C THR A 467 10.93 -9.00 23.31
N VAL A 468 10.22 -10.12 23.25
CA VAL A 468 9.48 -10.70 24.38
C VAL A 468 9.85 -12.16 24.57
N SER A 469 9.86 -12.60 25.84
CA SER A 469 9.86 -14.01 26.21
C SER A 469 8.62 -14.29 27.06
N PHE A 470 7.88 -15.33 26.71
CA PHE A 470 6.70 -15.73 27.48
C PHE A 470 6.63 -17.25 27.63
N THR A 471 6.09 -17.70 28.76
CA THR A 471 5.91 -19.11 29.10
C THR A 471 4.45 -19.40 29.30
N ILE A 472 4.00 -20.54 28.81
CA ILE A 472 2.63 -21.03 28.84
C ILE A 472 2.60 -22.35 29.61
N GLY A 473 1.74 -22.44 30.62
CA GLY A 473 1.31 -23.72 31.22
C GLY A 473 0.08 -24.25 30.48
N PHE A 474 0.03 -25.56 30.29
CA PHE A 474 -1.08 -26.26 29.64
C PHE A 474 -1.84 -27.15 30.63
N ASP A 475 -3.10 -27.46 30.32
CA ASP A 475 -4.00 -28.23 31.19
C ASP A 475 -3.54 -29.67 31.46
N ASP A 476 -2.66 -30.23 30.63
CA ASP A 476 -2.02 -31.53 30.81
C ASP A 476 -0.70 -31.48 31.61
N GLY A 477 -0.33 -30.31 32.13
CA GLY A 477 0.92 -30.06 32.84
C GLY A 477 2.13 -29.77 31.94
N SER A 478 1.94 -29.76 30.60
CA SER A 478 3.00 -29.36 29.67
C SER A 478 3.34 -27.88 29.82
N ILE A 479 4.58 -27.52 29.50
CA ILE A 479 5.04 -26.13 29.48
C ILE A 479 5.66 -25.78 28.12
N GLY A 480 5.41 -24.54 27.67
CA GLY A 480 5.97 -24.03 26.41
C GLY A 480 6.50 -22.62 26.58
N THR A 481 7.77 -22.40 26.24
CA THR A 481 8.38 -21.06 26.26
C THR A 481 8.65 -20.57 24.86
N VAL A 482 8.19 -19.34 24.56
CA VAL A 482 8.42 -18.66 23.29
C VAL A 482 9.37 -17.49 23.53
N HIS A 483 10.46 -17.47 22.79
CA HIS A 483 11.35 -16.34 22.66
C HIS A 483 11.12 -15.63 21.33
N TYR A 484 10.37 -14.54 21.35
CA TYR A 484 10.10 -13.72 20.18
C TYR A 484 10.98 -12.47 20.23
N TRP A 485 12.03 -12.45 19.44
CA TRP A 485 13.06 -11.41 19.47
C TRP A 485 13.22 -10.72 18.13
N ALA A 486 12.95 -9.42 18.09
CA ALA A 486 13.07 -8.59 16.88
C ALA A 486 14.46 -7.96 16.71
N ASN A 487 15.36 -8.08 17.72
CA ASN A 487 16.65 -7.41 17.77
C ASN A 487 17.82 -8.26 17.25
N GLY A 488 17.57 -9.47 16.76
CA GLY A 488 18.59 -10.36 16.20
C GLY A 488 19.01 -10.00 14.77
N ASP A 489 20.15 -10.56 14.34
CA ASP A 489 20.62 -10.41 12.96
C ASP A 489 19.72 -11.21 11.99
N PRO A 490 19.19 -10.62 10.91
CA PRO A 490 18.26 -11.28 9.98
C PRO A 490 18.88 -12.42 9.18
N SER A 491 20.22 -12.53 9.10
CA SER A 491 20.91 -13.66 8.44
C SER A 491 20.82 -14.95 9.25
N TYR A 492 20.55 -14.88 10.56
CA TYR A 492 20.38 -16.04 11.41
C TYR A 492 19.00 -16.69 11.17
N PRO A 493 18.88 -18.04 11.20
CA PRO A 493 17.61 -18.72 10.94
C PRO A 493 16.45 -18.17 11.78
N LYS A 494 15.31 -17.93 11.12
CA LYS A 494 14.16 -17.25 11.75
C LYS A 494 13.57 -18.09 12.89
N GLU A 495 13.34 -19.39 12.68
CA GLU A 495 12.55 -20.22 13.59
C GLU A 495 13.31 -21.47 14.02
N TYR A 496 13.30 -21.75 15.33
CA TYR A 496 13.91 -22.92 15.94
C TYR A 496 13.02 -23.40 17.07
N MET A 497 12.74 -24.72 17.12
CA MET A 497 11.88 -25.32 18.13
C MET A 497 12.49 -26.61 18.68
N GLU A 498 12.39 -26.82 19.98
CA GLU A 498 12.70 -28.05 20.68
C GLU A 498 11.52 -28.51 21.52
N VAL A 499 11.29 -29.80 21.52
CA VAL A 499 10.23 -30.45 22.31
C VAL A 499 10.82 -31.69 22.98
N PHE A 500 10.61 -31.84 24.28
CA PHE A 500 11.07 -32.94 25.10
C PHE A 500 9.92 -33.53 25.92
N GLY A 501 9.89 -34.85 26.08
CA GLY A 501 8.96 -35.57 26.96
C GLY A 501 8.98 -37.06 26.66
N GLY A 502 8.72 -37.91 27.67
CA GLY A 502 8.65 -39.34 27.53
C GLY A 502 9.93 -39.96 26.92
N GLU A 503 11.11 -39.52 27.35
CA GLU A 503 12.42 -39.94 26.84
C GLU A 503 12.60 -39.74 25.32
N ARG A 504 11.87 -38.77 24.76
CA ARG A 504 11.93 -38.37 23.34
C ARG A 504 12.28 -36.92 23.18
N ALA A 505 12.83 -36.60 22.03
CA ALA A 505 13.04 -35.19 21.64
C ALA A 505 12.69 -35.00 20.16
N ALA A 506 12.20 -33.78 19.83
CA ALA A 506 12.04 -33.29 18.48
C ALA A 506 12.69 -31.92 18.34
N ILE A 507 13.58 -31.76 17.36
CA ILE A 507 14.29 -30.51 17.09
C ILE A 507 13.97 -30.04 15.67
N LEU A 508 13.30 -28.91 15.54
CA LEU A 508 12.95 -28.31 14.27
C LEU A 508 13.78 -27.06 13.99
N ASN A 509 14.46 -27.03 12.86
CA ASN A 509 15.25 -25.88 12.44
C ASN A 509 14.69 -25.29 11.13
N ASN A 510 14.07 -24.11 11.26
CA ASN A 510 13.60 -23.24 10.16
C ASN A 510 12.74 -23.96 9.09
N PHE A 511 11.99 -24.99 9.48
CA PHE A 511 11.18 -25.85 8.60
C PHE A 511 11.98 -26.48 7.45
N ARG A 512 13.30 -26.62 7.62
CA ARG A 512 14.21 -27.26 6.68
C ARG A 512 14.84 -28.53 7.23
N GLN A 513 14.86 -28.68 8.55
CA GLN A 513 15.37 -29.87 9.21
C GLN A 513 14.52 -30.20 10.44
N LEU A 514 14.19 -31.47 10.59
CA LEU A 514 13.58 -32.03 11.78
C LEU A 514 14.40 -33.26 12.22
N ASP A 515 14.83 -33.27 13.47
CA ASP A 515 15.46 -34.38 14.14
C ASP A 515 14.50 -34.97 15.18
N LEU A 516 14.13 -36.23 15.04
CA LEU A 516 13.32 -36.97 16.01
C LEU A 516 14.20 -37.98 16.71
N VAL A 517 14.26 -37.92 18.04
CA VAL A 517 15.13 -38.76 18.88
C VAL A 517 14.28 -39.59 19.83
N ALA A 518 14.52 -40.88 19.87
CA ALA A 518 13.93 -41.84 20.79
C ALA A 518 14.81 -43.08 20.94
N GLY A 519 14.90 -43.68 22.13
CA GLY A 519 15.63 -44.95 22.38
C GLY A 519 17.08 -44.89 21.93
N GLY A 520 17.77 -43.78 22.12
CA GLY A 520 19.17 -43.58 21.72
C GLY A 520 19.40 -43.43 20.20
N LYS A 521 18.35 -43.39 19.39
CA LYS A 521 18.42 -43.22 17.92
C LYS A 521 17.85 -41.88 17.50
N SER A 522 18.43 -41.32 16.42
CA SER A 522 17.94 -40.08 15.81
C SER A 522 17.53 -40.33 14.37
N LYS A 523 16.33 -39.89 14.00
CA LYS A 523 15.83 -39.86 12.61
C LYS A 523 15.79 -38.41 12.14
N ARG A 524 16.58 -38.12 11.10
CA ARG A 524 16.67 -36.76 10.52
C ARG A 524 15.90 -36.66 9.21
N THR A 525 15.02 -35.68 9.12
CA THR A 525 14.33 -35.26 7.88
C THR A 525 14.89 -33.90 7.45
N LYS A 526 15.30 -33.77 6.18
CA LYS A 526 15.76 -32.51 5.58
C LYS A 526 14.91 -32.16 4.37
N SER A 527 14.70 -30.84 4.15
CA SER A 527 14.05 -30.29 2.97
C SER A 527 14.88 -29.15 2.38
N LEU A 528 14.91 -29.03 1.06
CA LEU A 528 15.57 -27.92 0.36
C LEU A 528 14.81 -26.60 0.53
N SER A 529 13.48 -26.66 0.66
CA SER A 529 12.61 -25.51 0.88
C SER A 529 11.98 -25.55 2.27
N SER A 530 11.61 -24.38 2.79
CA SER A 530 10.87 -24.26 4.03
C SER A 530 9.39 -24.46 3.76
N ASP A 531 8.83 -25.61 4.17
CA ASP A 531 7.38 -25.88 4.07
C ASP A 531 6.71 -25.59 5.41
N LYS A 532 6.04 -24.45 5.47
CA LYS A 532 5.28 -23.98 6.65
C LYS A 532 3.82 -24.41 6.66
N GLY A 533 3.38 -25.25 5.72
CA GLY A 533 2.07 -25.88 5.75
C GLY A 533 0.97 -25.21 4.95
N TYR A 534 1.20 -24.12 4.21
CA TYR A 534 0.14 -23.38 3.50
C TYR A 534 -0.69 -24.23 2.54
N ASN A 535 -0.04 -25.11 1.76
CA ASN A 535 -0.75 -26.01 0.83
C ASN A 535 -1.58 -27.08 1.58
N ALA A 536 -1.08 -27.58 2.71
CA ALA A 536 -1.81 -28.53 3.54
C ALA A 536 -3.00 -27.86 4.25
N GLU A 537 -2.83 -26.64 4.74
CA GLU A 537 -3.87 -25.81 5.33
C GLU A 537 -5.00 -25.51 4.32
N ALA A 538 -4.65 -25.15 3.08
CA ALA A 538 -5.63 -24.93 2.00
C ALA A 538 -6.46 -26.21 1.71
N ARG A 539 -5.82 -27.39 1.71
CA ARG A 539 -6.51 -28.67 1.57
C ARG A 539 -7.40 -29.00 2.77
N ALA A 540 -6.94 -28.70 3.98
CA ALA A 540 -7.73 -28.89 5.21
C ALA A 540 -8.97 -27.97 5.21
N PHE A 541 -8.83 -26.72 4.79
CA PHE A 541 -9.97 -25.81 4.62
C PHE A 541 -10.95 -26.30 3.56
N ALA A 542 -10.46 -26.79 2.41
CA ALA A 542 -11.31 -27.37 1.38
C ALA A 542 -12.09 -28.60 1.90
N GLN A 543 -11.47 -29.41 2.74
CA GLN A 543 -12.14 -30.54 3.39
C GLN A 543 -13.22 -30.07 4.34
N ALA A 544 -12.92 -29.06 5.19
CA ALA A 544 -13.90 -28.46 6.11
C ALA A 544 -15.13 -27.90 5.36
N CYS A 545 -14.92 -27.22 4.23
CA CYS A 545 -16.02 -26.74 3.39
C CYS A 545 -16.90 -27.85 2.80
N ARG A 546 -16.33 -29.05 2.55
CA ARG A 546 -17.08 -30.17 1.98
C ARG A 546 -17.83 -30.98 3.01
N THR A 547 -17.28 -31.11 4.20
CA THR A 547 -17.83 -31.96 5.26
C THR A 547 -18.71 -31.21 6.25
N GLY A 548 -18.54 -29.88 6.35
CA GLY A 548 -19.09 -29.07 7.42
C GLY A 548 -18.35 -29.21 8.76
N GLU A 549 -17.28 -30.03 8.81
CA GLU A 549 -16.50 -30.27 10.03
C GLU A 549 -15.26 -29.38 10.03
N PRO A 550 -15.03 -28.55 11.07
CA PRO A 550 -13.89 -27.67 11.13
C PRO A 550 -12.57 -28.46 11.22
N SER A 551 -11.53 -28.02 10.51
CA SER A 551 -10.20 -28.64 10.52
C SER A 551 -9.47 -28.50 11.86
N ILE A 552 -9.87 -27.52 12.67
CA ILE A 552 -9.37 -27.24 14.03
C ILE A 552 -10.61 -26.98 14.88
N ALA A 553 -10.71 -27.60 16.06
CA ALA A 553 -11.80 -27.38 16.99
C ALA A 553 -11.90 -25.89 17.36
N LEU A 554 -13.12 -25.35 17.41
CA LEU A 554 -13.36 -23.94 17.72
C LEU A 554 -12.72 -23.55 19.05
N GLU A 555 -12.83 -24.37 20.06
CA GLU A 555 -12.26 -24.17 21.40
C GLU A 555 -10.73 -23.97 21.33
N SER A 556 -10.04 -24.76 20.50
CA SER A 556 -8.58 -24.63 20.30
C SER A 556 -8.22 -23.30 19.63
N LEU A 557 -9.00 -22.87 18.62
CA LEU A 557 -8.81 -21.60 17.94
C LEU A 557 -8.99 -20.41 18.90
N LEU A 558 -10.03 -20.45 19.72
CA LEU A 558 -10.34 -19.44 20.71
C LEU A 558 -9.31 -19.41 21.84
N ALA A 559 -8.88 -20.59 22.34
CA ALA A 559 -7.84 -20.71 23.37
C ALA A 559 -6.50 -20.10 22.92
N THR A 560 -6.07 -20.33 21.67
CA THR A 560 -4.88 -19.68 21.09
C THR A 560 -5.02 -18.15 21.16
N THR A 561 -6.15 -17.62 20.73
CA THR A 561 -6.36 -16.15 20.67
C THR A 561 -6.44 -15.56 22.07
N ARG A 562 -7.17 -16.19 23.01
CA ARG A 562 -7.24 -15.78 24.44
C ARG A 562 -5.86 -15.80 25.09
N ALA A 563 -5.07 -16.86 24.87
CA ALA A 563 -3.70 -16.94 25.40
C ALA A 563 -2.79 -15.83 24.83
N THR A 564 -2.99 -15.45 23.57
CA THR A 564 -2.24 -14.34 22.96
C THR A 564 -2.60 -13.00 23.63
N PHE A 565 -3.89 -12.77 23.93
CA PHE A 565 -4.32 -11.58 24.69
C PHE A 565 -3.74 -11.57 26.10
N ALA A 566 -3.77 -12.72 26.81
CA ALA A 566 -3.19 -12.85 28.14
C ALA A 566 -1.68 -12.53 28.18
N VAL A 567 -0.91 -12.94 27.17
CA VAL A 567 0.50 -12.51 27.05
C VAL A 567 0.61 -10.99 27.03
N LYS A 568 -0.24 -10.30 26.26
CA LYS A 568 -0.22 -8.84 26.16
C LYS A 568 -0.65 -8.16 27.46
N GLU A 569 -1.65 -8.70 28.14
CA GLU A 569 -2.13 -8.19 29.43
C GLU A 569 -1.04 -8.28 30.50
N VAL A 570 -0.35 -9.43 30.60
CA VAL A 570 0.79 -9.59 31.52
C VAL A 570 1.90 -8.57 31.22
N LEU A 571 2.23 -8.33 29.95
CA LEU A 571 3.22 -7.34 29.54
C LEU A 571 2.81 -5.90 29.89
N CYS A 572 1.51 -5.61 29.93
CA CYS A 572 0.96 -4.32 30.35
C CYS A 572 0.81 -4.18 31.89
N GLY A 573 1.21 -5.18 32.67
CA GLY A 573 1.13 -5.16 34.14
C GLY A 573 -0.29 -5.43 34.68
N LEU A 574 -1.20 -5.98 33.85
CA LEU A 574 -2.51 -6.44 34.27
C LEU A 574 -2.39 -7.91 34.72
N SER A 575 -2.93 -8.26 35.91
CA SER A 575 -2.92 -9.67 36.37
C SER A 575 -3.87 -10.49 35.49
N SER A 576 -3.36 -11.50 34.81
CA SER A 576 -4.20 -12.44 34.04
C SER A 576 -4.53 -13.64 34.91
N SER A 577 -5.76 -13.70 35.46
CA SER A 577 -6.42 -14.97 35.74
C SER A 577 -7.20 -15.35 34.48
N MET A 578 -6.80 -16.43 33.83
CA MET A 578 -7.66 -17.07 32.80
C MET A 578 -8.73 -17.85 33.59
N ASP A 579 -9.75 -17.14 34.06
CA ASP A 579 -10.90 -17.80 34.69
C ASP A 579 -11.59 -18.67 33.65
N THR A 580 -11.43 -19.97 33.82
CA THR A 580 -12.32 -20.95 33.20
C THR A 580 -13.70 -20.77 33.86
N GLU A 581 -14.58 -20.02 33.21
CA GLU A 581 -16.01 -20.11 33.54
C GLU A 581 -16.49 -21.55 33.21
N ASN A 582 -16.34 -22.41 34.21
CA ASN A 582 -17.08 -23.65 34.29
C ASN A 582 -18.37 -23.33 35.04
N GLY A 583 -19.45 -23.21 34.29
CA GLY A 583 -20.82 -23.15 34.77
C GLY A 583 -21.73 -23.86 33.78
#